data_c96498ac5230c9e405e3a609a40e07e5
#
_entry.id   c96498ac5230c9e405e3a609a40e07e5
#
_cell.length_a   1.000
_cell.length_b   1.000
_cell.length_c   1.000
_cell.angle_alpha   90.00
_cell.angle_beta   90.00
_cell.angle_gamma   90.00
#
_symmetry.space_group_name_H-M   'P 1'
#
loop_
_entity.id
_entity.type
_entity.pdbx_description
1 polymer ?
#
loop_
_entity_poly.entity_id
_entity_poly.type
_entity_poly.pdbx_seq_one_letter_code
_entity_poly.pdbx_strand_id
1 'polypeptide(L)'
;MVYGFAQADVFTITSSIVRTVRTPEGRALTQTRRIRARDTDLGRVERVNALSRGLCAGPLPPEKFRQAVEEVRNAPAYPDAAQCAMYAVISAAFSVFFGGTLRDAATAAVSGILLFGALRFCQRLRLNGILQSMLASALAALAVMLMVGFGLGQNPDKIIIGNIMLLIPGIALTTSLRDMINGDTISGLLGLSEAVLKALAIAIGFAAVLMR
;
A
#
# COMPACT_ATOMS: atom_id res chain seq x y z
N MET A 1 15.81 -26.32 11.25
CA MET A 1 14.46 -25.78 11.01
C MET A 1 13.55 -26.08 12.19
N VAL A 2 12.74 -25.11 12.60
CA VAL A 2 12.02 -25.10 13.89
C VAL A 2 11.02 -26.26 14.06
N TYR A 3 10.43 -26.76 12.96
CA TYR A 3 9.42 -27.83 12.99
C TYR A 3 9.85 -29.15 12.32
N GLY A 4 11.15 -29.43 12.24
CA GLY A 4 11.67 -30.72 11.77
C GLY A 4 11.62 -30.92 10.24
N PHE A 5 11.33 -29.90 9.45
CA PHE A 5 11.45 -30.00 8.00
C PHE A 5 12.90 -29.87 7.55
N ALA A 6 13.31 -30.66 6.57
CA ALA A 6 14.67 -30.63 6.02
C ALA A 6 14.91 -29.38 5.18
N GLN A 7 13.90 -28.96 4.41
CA GLN A 7 13.96 -27.78 3.52
C GLN A 7 12.58 -27.16 3.37
N ALA A 8 12.52 -25.85 3.24
CA ALA A 8 11.30 -25.12 2.92
C ALA A 8 11.63 -24.00 1.93
N ASP A 9 11.06 -24.08 0.74
CA ASP A 9 11.19 -23.11 -0.33
C ASP A 9 9.86 -22.41 -0.55
N VAL A 10 9.88 -21.09 -0.73
CA VAL A 10 8.70 -20.29 -1.03
C VAL A 10 8.99 -19.41 -2.23
N PHE A 11 8.18 -19.55 -3.27
CA PHE A 11 8.20 -18.70 -4.44
C PHE A 11 6.89 -17.89 -4.48
N THR A 12 7.01 -16.58 -4.52
CA THR A 12 5.87 -15.65 -4.49
C THR A 12 5.91 -14.74 -5.69
N ILE A 13 4.81 -14.67 -6.43
CA ILE A 13 4.59 -13.67 -7.48
C ILE A 13 3.33 -12.87 -7.15
N THR A 14 3.04 -11.84 -7.93
CA THR A 14 1.90 -10.93 -7.68
C THR A 14 0.54 -11.64 -7.59
N SER A 15 0.39 -12.81 -8.25
CA SER A 15 -0.88 -13.54 -8.37
C SER A 15 -0.92 -14.88 -7.62
N SER A 16 0.21 -15.41 -7.17
CA SER A 16 0.26 -16.72 -6.51
C SER A 16 1.45 -16.91 -5.58
N ILE A 17 1.28 -17.81 -4.62
CA ILE A 17 2.32 -18.28 -3.72
C ILE A 17 2.45 -19.78 -3.93
N VAL A 18 3.66 -20.24 -4.21
CA VAL A 18 4.03 -21.66 -4.28
C VAL A 18 4.98 -21.94 -3.13
N ARG A 19 4.66 -22.90 -2.28
CA ARG A 19 5.55 -23.34 -1.21
C ARG A 19 5.81 -24.83 -1.36
N THR A 20 7.08 -25.22 -1.22
CA THR A 20 7.50 -26.61 -1.18
C THR A 20 8.22 -26.88 0.12
N VAL A 21 7.81 -27.91 0.82
CA VAL A 21 8.41 -28.35 2.09
C VAL A 21 8.88 -29.78 1.91
N ARG A 22 10.13 -30.08 2.32
CA ARG A 22 10.67 -31.41 2.33
C ARG A 22 10.75 -31.95 3.76
N THR A 23 10.21 -33.16 3.94
CA THR A 23 10.34 -33.87 5.21
C THR A 23 11.72 -34.52 5.31
N PRO A 24 12.20 -34.91 6.53
CA PRO A 24 13.45 -35.64 6.69
C PRO A 24 13.52 -36.94 5.89
N GLU A 25 12.38 -37.59 5.66
CA GLU A 25 12.25 -38.83 4.86
C GLU A 25 12.30 -38.58 3.34
N GLY A 26 12.55 -37.33 2.90
CA GLY A 26 12.69 -36.97 1.49
C GLY A 26 11.36 -36.72 0.75
N ARG A 27 10.20 -36.79 1.41
CA ARG A 27 8.91 -36.46 0.77
C ARG A 27 8.79 -34.96 0.54
N ALA A 28 8.46 -34.56 -0.68
CA ALA A 28 8.18 -33.18 -1.04
C ALA A 28 6.67 -32.92 -1.03
N LEU A 29 6.24 -31.91 -0.27
CA LEU A 29 4.87 -31.42 -0.24
C LEU A 29 4.83 -30.03 -0.84
N THR A 30 4.20 -29.90 -2.02
CA THR A 30 4.03 -28.61 -2.69
C THR A 30 2.59 -28.15 -2.60
N GLN A 31 2.40 -26.89 -2.20
CA GLN A 31 1.10 -26.24 -2.16
C GLN A 31 1.15 -24.93 -2.92
N THR A 32 0.11 -24.69 -3.74
CA THR A 32 -0.08 -23.43 -4.47
C THR A 32 -1.33 -22.74 -3.94
N ARG A 33 -1.23 -21.43 -3.73
CA ARG A 33 -2.34 -20.55 -3.35
C ARG A 33 -2.42 -19.36 -4.27
N ARG A 34 -3.60 -19.09 -4.81
CA ARG A 34 -3.85 -17.89 -5.62
C ARG A 34 -4.09 -16.69 -4.72
N ILE A 35 -3.42 -15.57 -5.04
CA ILE A 35 -3.65 -14.27 -4.41
C ILE A 35 -4.77 -13.57 -5.19
N ARG A 36 -5.88 -13.27 -4.52
CA ARG A 36 -7.05 -12.61 -5.14
C ARG A 36 -7.11 -11.12 -4.87
N ALA A 37 -6.52 -10.67 -3.77
CA ALA A 37 -6.43 -9.27 -3.37
C ALA A 37 -5.09 -9.04 -2.70
N ARG A 38 -4.51 -7.85 -2.90
CA ARG A 38 -3.26 -7.42 -2.30
C ARG A 38 -3.48 -6.08 -1.65
N ASP A 39 -2.95 -5.95 -0.46
CA ASP A 39 -2.88 -4.70 0.28
C ASP A 39 -1.59 -4.69 1.10
N THR A 40 -1.11 -3.50 1.46
CA THR A 40 0.08 -3.34 2.29
C THR A 40 -0.33 -2.88 3.67
N ASP A 41 -0.29 -3.79 4.62
CA ASP A 41 -0.53 -3.52 6.05
C ASP A 41 0.78 -3.71 6.82
N LEU A 42 1.50 -2.61 7.04
CA LEU A 42 2.79 -2.64 7.74
C LEU A 42 2.66 -3.11 9.19
N GLY A 43 1.53 -2.84 9.85
CA GLY A 43 1.27 -3.33 11.19
C GLY A 43 1.15 -4.85 11.25
N ARG A 44 0.53 -5.46 10.24
CA ARG A 44 0.50 -6.92 10.11
C ARG A 44 1.86 -7.50 9.77
N VAL A 45 2.64 -6.85 8.90
CA VAL A 45 4.00 -7.26 8.56
C VAL A 45 4.88 -7.27 9.81
N GLU A 46 4.80 -6.23 10.65
CA GLU A 46 5.51 -6.16 11.93
C GLU A 46 5.14 -7.32 12.86
N ARG A 47 3.86 -7.59 13.04
CA ARG A 47 3.37 -8.69 13.90
C ARG A 47 3.78 -10.07 13.40
N VAL A 48 3.69 -10.31 12.07
CA VAL A 48 4.17 -11.56 11.47
C VAL A 48 5.67 -11.72 11.66
N ASN A 49 6.44 -10.64 11.51
CA ASN A 49 7.88 -10.66 11.70
C ASN A 49 8.26 -10.93 13.18
N ALA A 50 7.55 -10.30 14.13
CA ALA A 50 7.71 -10.55 15.56
C ALA A 50 7.40 -12.02 15.90
N LEU A 51 6.29 -12.57 15.38
CA LEU A 51 5.93 -13.97 15.54
C LEU A 51 7.01 -14.90 14.96
N SER A 52 7.48 -14.62 13.74
CA SER A 52 8.53 -15.41 13.09
C SER A 52 9.83 -15.43 13.92
N ARG A 53 10.27 -14.29 14.42
CA ARG A 53 11.46 -14.21 15.28
C ARG A 53 11.27 -14.96 16.60
N GLY A 54 10.10 -14.85 17.22
CA GLY A 54 9.74 -15.60 18.43
C GLY A 54 9.83 -17.11 18.21
N LEU A 55 9.37 -17.60 17.07
CA LEU A 55 9.44 -19.02 16.70
C LEU A 55 10.89 -19.52 16.50
N CYS A 56 11.77 -18.65 15.97
CA CYS A 56 13.19 -18.99 15.85
C CYS A 56 13.90 -19.07 17.20
N ALA A 57 13.46 -18.30 18.20
CA ALA A 57 14.00 -18.34 19.56
C ALA A 57 13.46 -19.52 20.39
N GLY A 58 12.23 -19.95 20.14
CA GLY A 58 11.61 -21.11 20.77
C GLY A 58 10.37 -21.59 20.03
N PRO A 59 10.32 -22.86 19.60
CA PRO A 59 9.19 -23.40 18.85
C PRO A 59 7.93 -23.43 19.71
N LEU A 60 6.83 -22.94 19.17
CA LEU A 60 5.51 -23.05 19.81
C LEU A 60 4.85 -24.38 19.44
N PRO A 61 4.06 -24.97 20.35
CA PRO A 61 3.17 -26.06 19.97
C PRO A 61 2.26 -25.66 18.78
N PRO A 62 1.91 -26.61 17.86
CA PRO A 62 1.15 -26.29 16.65
C PRO A 62 -0.14 -25.51 16.92
N GLU A 63 -0.85 -25.83 18.00
CA GLU A 63 -2.11 -25.15 18.35
C GLU A 63 -1.87 -23.69 18.79
N LYS A 64 -0.85 -23.43 19.60
CA LYS A 64 -0.49 -22.06 20.00
C LYS A 64 0.02 -21.23 18.81
N PHE A 65 0.75 -21.88 17.89
CA PHE A 65 1.17 -21.22 16.64
C PHE A 65 -0.04 -20.84 15.79
N ARG A 66 -1.01 -21.73 15.66
CA ARG A 66 -2.25 -21.45 14.92
C ARG A 66 -3.03 -20.28 15.53
N GLN A 67 -3.18 -20.28 16.85
CA GLN A 67 -3.80 -19.16 17.58
C GLN A 67 -3.09 -17.84 17.34
N ALA A 68 -1.75 -17.80 17.46
CA ALA A 68 -0.97 -16.60 17.21
C ALA A 68 -1.10 -16.08 15.76
N VAL A 69 -1.18 -16.97 14.76
CA VAL A 69 -1.43 -16.60 13.38
C VAL A 69 -2.84 -16.01 13.22
N GLU A 70 -3.86 -16.61 13.85
CA GLU A 70 -5.23 -16.09 13.82
C GLU A 70 -5.35 -14.72 14.53
N GLU A 71 -4.64 -14.50 15.63
CA GLU A 71 -4.57 -13.19 16.29
C GLU A 71 -3.99 -12.11 15.35
N VAL A 72 -2.90 -12.40 14.65
CA VAL A 72 -2.32 -11.49 13.65
C VAL A 72 -3.29 -11.26 12.50
N ARG A 73 -3.96 -12.31 12.03
CA ARG A 73 -4.94 -12.22 10.94
C ARG A 73 -6.14 -11.35 11.30
N ASN A 74 -6.64 -11.46 12.53
CA ASN A 74 -7.82 -10.78 13.03
C ASN A 74 -7.49 -9.44 13.71
N ALA A 75 -6.21 -9.04 13.70
CA ALA A 75 -5.80 -7.77 14.28
C ALA A 75 -6.56 -6.60 13.66
N PRO A 76 -7.15 -5.71 14.49
CA PRO A 76 -7.93 -4.60 13.99
C PRO A 76 -7.07 -3.65 13.16
N ALA A 77 -7.61 -3.19 12.05
CA ALA A 77 -7.02 -2.09 11.29
C ALA A 77 -7.18 -0.77 12.06
N TYR A 78 -6.37 0.23 11.72
CA TYR A 78 -6.52 1.57 12.28
C TYR A 78 -7.93 2.11 11.99
N PRO A 79 -8.56 2.78 12.95
CA PRO A 79 -9.90 3.35 12.77
C PRO A 79 -9.90 4.39 11.64
N ASP A 80 -11.02 4.47 10.92
CA ASP A 80 -11.16 5.38 9.78
C ASP A 80 -10.88 6.84 10.12
N ALA A 81 -11.22 7.27 11.34
CA ALA A 81 -10.92 8.62 11.82
C ALA A 81 -9.42 8.89 11.91
N ALA A 82 -8.64 7.94 12.41
CA ALA A 82 -7.19 8.08 12.48
C ALA A 82 -6.57 8.09 11.07
N GLN A 83 -7.05 7.23 10.17
CA GLN A 83 -6.60 7.23 8.78
C GLN A 83 -6.92 8.57 8.10
N CYS A 84 -8.14 9.08 8.25
CA CYS A 84 -8.56 10.37 7.71
C CYS A 84 -7.69 11.52 8.24
N ALA A 85 -7.41 11.55 9.55
CA ALA A 85 -6.52 12.54 10.15
C ALA A 85 -5.10 12.47 9.58
N MET A 86 -4.56 11.25 9.36
CA MET A 86 -3.25 11.06 8.76
C MET A 86 -3.20 11.53 7.30
N TYR A 87 -4.27 11.34 6.52
CA TYR A 87 -4.36 11.89 5.16
C TYR A 87 -4.26 13.42 5.17
N ALA A 88 -4.95 14.09 6.10
CA ALA A 88 -4.85 15.54 6.26
C ALA A 88 -3.43 15.98 6.63
N VAL A 89 -2.83 15.35 7.64
CA VAL A 89 -1.49 15.70 8.16
C VAL A 89 -0.43 15.49 7.09
N ILE A 90 -0.44 14.34 6.41
CA ILE A 90 0.56 14.00 5.39
C ILE A 90 0.44 14.95 4.20
N SER A 91 -0.78 15.22 3.70
CA SER A 91 -0.99 16.14 2.59
C SER A 91 -0.49 17.55 2.93
N ALA A 92 -0.81 18.05 4.12
CA ALA A 92 -0.33 19.35 4.60
C ALA A 92 1.20 19.40 4.72
N ALA A 93 1.79 18.39 5.35
CA ALA A 93 3.23 18.31 5.56
C ALA A 93 4.01 18.30 4.25
N PHE A 94 3.57 17.48 3.27
CA PHE A 94 4.23 17.47 1.96
C PHE A 94 4.00 18.77 1.17
N SER A 95 2.83 19.41 1.29
CA SER A 95 2.61 20.73 0.68
C SER A 95 3.64 21.75 1.18
N VAL A 96 3.89 21.82 2.49
CA VAL A 96 4.92 22.68 3.09
C VAL A 96 6.32 22.24 2.68
N PHE A 97 6.61 20.95 2.71
CA PHE A 97 7.91 20.40 2.33
C PHE A 97 8.33 20.80 0.91
N PHE A 98 7.38 20.88 -0.02
CA PHE A 98 7.61 21.34 -1.39
C PHE A 98 7.49 22.86 -1.58
N GLY A 99 7.48 23.62 -0.50
CA GLY A 99 7.52 25.09 -0.52
C GLY A 99 6.16 25.77 -0.58
N GLY A 100 5.09 25.09 -0.20
CA GLY A 100 3.77 25.69 0.00
C GLY A 100 3.71 26.59 1.23
N THR A 101 2.78 27.53 1.22
CA THR A 101 2.49 28.42 2.35
C THR A 101 1.65 27.71 3.42
N LEU A 102 1.47 28.33 4.59
CA LEU A 102 0.58 27.82 5.63
C LEU A 102 -0.88 27.71 5.16
N ARG A 103 -1.29 28.61 4.25
CA ARG A 103 -2.61 28.54 3.61
C ARG A 103 -2.73 27.33 2.68
N ASP A 104 -1.67 27.07 1.89
CA ASP A 104 -1.62 25.89 1.03
C ASP A 104 -1.64 24.59 1.85
N ALA A 105 -0.94 24.57 2.99
CA ALA A 105 -0.96 23.44 3.91
C ALA A 105 -2.36 23.16 4.48
N ALA A 106 -3.08 24.19 4.90
CA ALA A 106 -4.46 24.06 5.38
C ALA A 106 -5.38 23.55 4.26
N THR A 107 -5.25 24.08 3.05
CA THR A 107 -6.02 23.62 1.88
C THR A 107 -5.64 22.18 1.49
N ALA A 108 -4.35 21.82 1.57
CA ALA A 108 -3.88 20.46 1.35
C ALA A 108 -4.44 19.48 2.39
N ALA A 109 -4.53 19.88 3.67
CA ALA A 109 -5.16 19.07 4.71
C ALA A 109 -6.63 18.75 4.37
N VAL A 110 -7.41 19.76 4.00
CA VAL A 110 -8.81 19.59 3.61
C VAL A 110 -8.92 18.70 2.35
N SER A 111 -8.09 18.96 1.34
CA SER A 111 -8.09 18.12 0.12
C SER A 111 -7.65 16.69 0.39
N GLY A 112 -6.75 16.46 1.35
CA GLY A 112 -6.37 15.12 1.82
C GLY A 112 -7.54 14.36 2.45
N ILE A 113 -8.38 15.04 3.23
CA ILE A 113 -9.62 14.45 3.78
C ILE A 113 -10.58 14.08 2.64
N LEU A 114 -10.76 14.96 1.66
CA LEU A 114 -11.60 14.69 0.49
C LEU A 114 -11.06 13.52 -0.34
N LEU A 115 -9.73 13.44 -0.50
CA LEU A 115 -9.07 12.31 -1.16
C LEU A 115 -9.34 10.99 -0.44
N PHE A 116 -9.25 10.97 0.91
CA PHE A 116 -9.61 9.80 1.71
C PHE A 116 -11.07 9.38 1.45
N GLY A 117 -11.99 10.33 1.46
CA GLY A 117 -13.40 10.09 1.15
C GLY A 117 -13.61 9.53 -0.27
N ALA A 118 -12.92 10.09 -1.27
CA ALA A 118 -12.97 9.63 -2.65
C ALA A 118 -12.46 8.19 -2.79
N LEU A 119 -11.35 7.85 -2.14
CA LEU A 119 -10.81 6.48 -2.09
C LEU A 119 -11.79 5.50 -1.46
N ARG A 120 -12.38 5.86 -0.32
CA ARG A 120 -13.41 5.03 0.35
C ARG A 120 -14.65 4.84 -0.52
N PHE A 121 -15.09 5.89 -1.20
CA PHE A 121 -16.20 5.81 -2.14
C PHE A 121 -15.90 4.87 -3.31
N CYS A 122 -14.73 5.02 -3.95
CA CYS A 122 -14.31 4.14 -5.04
C CYS A 122 -14.16 2.66 -4.58
N GLN A 123 -13.71 2.43 -3.35
CA GLN A 123 -13.65 1.08 -2.77
C GLN A 123 -15.05 0.45 -2.64
N ARG A 124 -16.06 1.22 -2.22
CA ARG A 124 -17.46 0.74 -2.15
C ARG A 124 -18.01 0.33 -3.52
N LEU A 125 -17.58 1.01 -4.58
CA LEU A 125 -17.95 0.68 -5.97
C LEU A 125 -17.21 -0.56 -6.50
N ARG A 126 -16.31 -1.17 -5.73
CA ARG A 126 -15.50 -2.34 -6.11
C ARG A 126 -14.72 -2.13 -7.41
N LEU A 127 -14.27 -0.92 -7.67
CA LEU A 127 -13.48 -0.59 -8.85
C LEU A 127 -12.10 -1.26 -8.79
N ASN A 128 -11.53 -1.54 -9.96
CA ASN A 128 -10.14 -1.96 -10.07
C ASN A 128 -9.22 -0.88 -9.48
N GLY A 129 -8.14 -1.29 -8.79
CA GLY A 129 -7.21 -0.39 -8.10
C GLY A 129 -6.60 0.69 -9.00
N ILE A 130 -6.42 0.43 -10.29
CA ILE A 130 -5.94 1.41 -11.28
C ILE A 130 -7.00 2.49 -11.51
N LEU A 131 -8.24 2.08 -11.82
CA LEU A 131 -9.36 3.00 -12.01
C LEU A 131 -9.68 3.79 -10.73
N GLN A 132 -9.60 3.13 -9.57
CA GLN A 132 -9.75 3.79 -8.27
C GLN A 132 -8.73 4.91 -8.09
N SER A 133 -7.45 4.67 -8.39
CA SER A 133 -6.40 5.67 -8.29
C SER A 133 -6.60 6.83 -9.25
N MET A 134 -7.00 6.54 -10.50
CA MET A 134 -7.28 7.55 -11.52
C MET A 134 -8.47 8.45 -11.13
N LEU A 135 -9.58 7.87 -10.69
CA LEU A 135 -10.75 8.64 -10.28
C LEU A 135 -10.51 9.44 -9.00
N ALA A 136 -9.84 8.84 -8.01
CA ALA A 136 -9.53 9.53 -6.77
C ALA A 136 -8.58 10.72 -7.00
N SER A 137 -7.58 10.58 -7.87
CA SER A 137 -6.67 11.67 -8.24
C SER A 137 -7.37 12.78 -9.01
N ALA A 138 -8.27 12.44 -9.94
CA ALA A 138 -9.08 13.43 -10.67
C ALA A 138 -10.01 14.21 -9.72
N LEU A 139 -10.69 13.52 -8.79
CA LEU A 139 -11.54 14.17 -7.78
C LEU A 139 -10.74 15.07 -6.83
N ALA A 140 -9.54 14.63 -6.43
CA ALA A 140 -8.65 15.45 -5.60
C ALA A 140 -8.17 16.69 -6.34
N ALA A 141 -7.78 16.56 -7.62
CA ALA A 141 -7.40 17.69 -8.46
C ALA A 141 -8.54 18.71 -8.60
N LEU A 142 -9.75 18.23 -8.89
CA LEU A 142 -10.95 19.07 -9.01
C LEU A 142 -11.23 19.82 -7.69
N ALA A 143 -11.15 19.11 -6.55
CA ALA A 143 -11.34 19.72 -5.24
C ALA A 143 -10.30 20.83 -4.97
N VAL A 144 -9.02 20.59 -5.29
CA VAL A 144 -7.96 21.59 -5.14
C VAL A 144 -8.22 22.79 -6.03
N MET A 145 -8.53 22.59 -7.31
CA MET A 145 -8.79 23.70 -8.24
C MET A 145 -9.99 24.55 -7.81
N LEU A 146 -11.05 23.92 -7.32
CA LEU A 146 -12.20 24.64 -6.76
C LEU A 146 -11.81 25.45 -5.52
N MET A 147 -11.09 24.84 -4.55
CA MET A 147 -10.67 25.53 -3.33
C MET A 147 -9.74 26.70 -3.63
N VAL A 148 -8.80 26.56 -4.56
CA VAL A 148 -7.91 27.66 -4.99
C VAL A 148 -8.72 28.74 -5.70
N GLY A 149 -9.68 28.36 -6.54
CA GLY A 149 -10.60 29.31 -7.19
C GLY A 149 -11.42 30.15 -6.20
N PHE A 150 -11.72 29.61 -5.01
CA PHE A 150 -12.35 30.36 -3.89
C PHE A 150 -11.33 31.10 -3.01
N GLY A 151 -10.05 31.14 -3.37
CA GLY A 151 -9.01 31.86 -2.63
C GLY A 151 -8.54 31.17 -1.34
N LEU A 152 -8.84 29.89 -1.15
CA LEU A 152 -8.43 29.13 0.05
C LEU A 152 -6.94 28.73 0.01
N GLY A 153 -6.33 28.62 -1.18
CA GLY A 153 -4.92 28.34 -1.41
C GLY A 153 -4.30 29.30 -2.43
N GLN A 154 -2.98 29.38 -2.46
CA GLN A 154 -2.24 30.28 -3.35
C GLN A 154 -1.49 29.51 -4.45
N ASN A 155 -0.96 28.32 -4.12
CA ASN A 155 -0.09 27.53 -4.98
C ASN A 155 -0.71 26.15 -5.23
N PRO A 156 -1.55 25.99 -6.27
CA PRO A 156 -2.25 24.72 -6.53
C PRO A 156 -1.29 23.56 -6.78
N ASP A 157 -0.13 23.82 -7.39
CA ASP A 157 0.94 22.86 -7.62
C ASP A 157 1.45 22.23 -6.30
N LYS A 158 1.65 23.04 -5.26
CA LYS A 158 2.13 22.58 -3.94
C LYS A 158 1.08 21.77 -3.19
N ILE A 159 -0.18 22.17 -3.32
CA ILE A 159 -1.32 21.44 -2.72
C ILE A 159 -1.50 20.07 -3.41
N ILE A 160 -1.43 20.06 -4.74
CA ILE A 160 -1.56 18.84 -5.53
C ILE A 160 -0.43 17.86 -5.24
N ILE A 161 0.83 18.33 -5.14
CA ILE A 161 1.96 17.47 -4.77
C ILE A 161 1.73 16.83 -3.40
N GLY A 162 1.20 17.56 -2.41
CA GLY A 162 0.82 16.99 -1.11
C GLY A 162 -0.13 15.80 -1.24
N ASN A 163 -1.14 15.90 -2.10
CA ASN A 163 -2.08 14.81 -2.38
C ASN A 163 -1.46 13.67 -3.19
N ILE A 164 -0.61 13.98 -4.16
CA ILE A 164 0.08 12.97 -4.98
C ILE A 164 0.91 12.04 -4.09
N MET A 165 1.61 12.57 -3.08
CA MET A 165 2.45 11.77 -2.17
C MET A 165 1.67 10.70 -1.41
N LEU A 166 0.38 10.91 -1.16
CA LEU A 166 -0.50 9.90 -0.57
C LEU A 166 -0.85 8.75 -1.51
N LEU A 167 -0.83 9.00 -2.82
CA LEU A 167 -1.25 8.04 -3.84
C LEU A 167 -0.08 7.27 -4.46
N ILE A 168 1.12 7.84 -4.48
CA ILE A 168 2.29 7.24 -5.12
C ILE A 168 2.59 5.87 -4.50
N PRO A 169 2.72 4.81 -5.32
CA PRO A 169 3.03 3.46 -4.84
C PRO A 169 4.52 3.30 -4.48
N GLY A 170 5.06 4.15 -3.59
CA GLY A 170 6.49 4.20 -3.27
C GLY A 170 7.03 2.89 -2.70
N ILE A 171 6.32 2.28 -1.74
CA ILE A 171 6.72 0.99 -1.16
C ILE A 171 6.74 -0.10 -2.24
N ALA A 172 5.74 -0.14 -3.13
CA ALA A 172 5.69 -1.13 -4.20
C ALA A 172 6.86 -0.96 -5.18
N LEU A 173 7.20 0.28 -5.54
CA LEU A 173 8.36 0.57 -6.40
C LEU A 173 9.67 0.12 -5.77
N THR A 174 9.92 0.50 -4.53
CA THR A 174 11.18 0.19 -3.84
C THR A 174 11.33 -1.30 -3.55
N THR A 175 10.27 -2.00 -3.15
CA THR A 175 10.31 -3.45 -2.91
C THR A 175 10.49 -4.22 -4.21
N SER A 176 9.86 -3.81 -5.31
CA SER A 176 10.02 -4.44 -6.61
C SER A 176 11.46 -4.31 -7.15
N LEU A 177 12.07 -3.14 -7.00
CA LEU A 177 13.49 -2.94 -7.36
C LEU A 177 14.41 -3.80 -6.48
N ARG A 178 14.14 -3.86 -5.19
CA ARG A 178 14.90 -4.71 -4.27
C ARG A 178 14.80 -6.18 -4.63
N ASP A 179 13.61 -6.67 -5.00
CA ASP A 179 13.40 -8.06 -5.43
C ASP A 179 14.23 -8.36 -6.68
N MET A 180 14.25 -7.45 -7.67
CA MET A 180 15.09 -7.61 -8.87
C MET A 180 16.58 -7.68 -8.54
N ILE A 181 17.06 -6.81 -7.64
CA ILE A 181 18.48 -6.79 -7.21
C ILE A 181 18.84 -8.09 -6.48
N ASN A 182 17.92 -8.66 -5.72
CA ASN A 182 18.13 -9.91 -4.99
C ASN A 182 17.97 -11.17 -5.84
N GLY A 183 17.70 -11.03 -7.15
CA GLY A 183 17.59 -12.15 -8.10
C GLY A 183 16.15 -12.64 -8.33
N ASP A 184 15.16 -12.15 -7.61
CA ASP A 184 13.73 -12.43 -7.81
C ASP A 184 13.16 -11.57 -8.95
N THR A 185 13.81 -11.62 -10.12
CA THR A 185 13.56 -10.72 -11.26
C THR A 185 12.11 -10.77 -11.74
N ILE A 186 11.49 -11.95 -11.81
CA ILE A 186 10.11 -12.10 -12.29
C ILE A 186 9.14 -11.43 -11.33
N SER A 187 9.28 -11.67 -10.03
CA SER A 187 8.44 -11.04 -8.99
C SER A 187 8.61 -9.52 -9.02
N GLY A 188 9.87 -9.06 -9.06
CA GLY A 188 10.20 -7.65 -9.11
C GLY A 188 9.65 -6.94 -10.36
N LEU A 189 9.78 -7.56 -11.55
CA LEU A 189 9.27 -6.99 -12.80
C LEU A 189 7.74 -6.86 -12.80
N LEU A 190 7.03 -7.87 -12.33
CA LEU A 190 5.57 -7.83 -12.21
C LEU A 190 5.12 -6.75 -11.22
N GLY A 191 5.76 -6.67 -10.06
CA GLY A 191 5.45 -5.64 -9.06
C GLY A 191 5.75 -4.22 -9.56
N LEU A 192 6.87 -4.03 -10.26
CA LEU A 192 7.24 -2.77 -10.88
C LEU A 192 6.22 -2.35 -11.95
N SER A 193 5.80 -3.27 -12.82
CA SER A 193 4.79 -3.00 -13.85
C SER A 193 3.46 -2.54 -13.25
N GLU A 194 2.98 -3.21 -12.20
CA GLU A 194 1.77 -2.81 -11.48
C GLU A 194 1.91 -1.41 -10.84
N ALA A 195 3.06 -1.12 -10.23
CA ALA A 195 3.32 0.18 -9.61
C ALA A 195 3.39 1.31 -10.63
N VAL A 196 4.04 1.08 -11.79
CA VAL A 196 4.12 2.05 -12.89
C VAL A 196 2.73 2.31 -13.48
N LEU A 197 1.92 1.27 -13.73
CA LEU A 197 0.55 1.44 -14.21
C LEU A 197 -0.31 2.25 -13.25
N LYS A 198 -0.14 2.03 -11.94
CA LYS A 198 -0.82 2.82 -10.91
C LYS A 198 -0.36 4.28 -10.92
N ALA A 199 0.94 4.53 -11.04
CA ALA A 199 1.50 5.88 -11.13
C ALA A 199 1.01 6.62 -12.38
N LEU A 200 0.95 5.95 -13.54
CA LEU A 200 0.38 6.51 -14.78
C LEU A 200 -1.10 6.85 -14.61
N ALA A 201 -1.88 5.98 -13.99
CA ALA A 201 -3.30 6.23 -13.72
C ALA A 201 -3.52 7.48 -12.84
N ILE A 202 -2.68 7.66 -11.81
CA ILE A 202 -2.69 8.85 -10.95
C ILE A 202 -2.36 10.10 -11.77
N ALA A 203 -1.30 10.05 -12.59
CA ALA A 203 -0.89 11.16 -13.45
C ALA A 203 -1.99 11.55 -14.45
N ILE A 204 -2.62 10.58 -15.10
CA ILE A 204 -3.76 10.81 -16.02
C ILE A 204 -4.92 11.46 -15.28
N GLY A 205 -5.25 11.00 -14.06
CA GLY A 205 -6.33 11.58 -13.27
C GLY A 205 -6.10 13.06 -12.94
N PHE A 206 -4.89 13.43 -12.50
CA PHE A 206 -4.53 14.84 -12.27
C PHE A 206 -4.51 15.63 -13.58
N ALA A 207 -3.86 15.12 -14.64
CA ALA A 207 -3.74 15.80 -15.92
C ALA A 207 -5.11 16.10 -16.55
N ALA A 208 -6.07 15.19 -16.46
CA ALA A 208 -7.41 15.36 -17.01
C ALA A 208 -8.16 16.60 -16.46
N VAL A 209 -7.80 17.04 -15.26
CA VAL A 209 -8.39 18.22 -14.63
C VAL A 209 -7.52 19.47 -14.84
N LEU A 210 -6.20 19.33 -14.77
CA LEU A 210 -5.28 20.47 -14.85
C LEU A 210 -5.07 21.00 -16.26
N MET A 211 -5.32 20.20 -17.30
CA MET A 211 -5.16 20.59 -18.70
C MET A 211 -6.41 21.31 -19.28
N ARG A 212 -7.43 21.56 -18.45
CA ARG A 212 -8.60 22.39 -18.80
C ARG A 212 -8.43 23.82 -18.33
#